data_cc90c203231c61ec431b20e01bb0f3d6
#
_entry.id   cc90c203231c61ec431b20e01bb0f3d6
#
_cell.length_a   1.000
_cell.length_b   1.000
_cell.length_c   1.000
_cell.angle_alpha   90.00
_cell.angle_beta   90.00
_cell.angle_gamma   90.00
#
_symmetry.space_group_name_H-M   'P 1'
#
loop_
_entity.id
_entity.type
_entity.pdbx_description
1 polymer ?
#
loop_
_entity_poly.entity_id
_entity_poly.type
_entity_poly.pdbx_seq_one_letter_code
_entity_poly.pdbx_strand_id
1 'polypeptide(L)'
;MRTARLLAPATLLAASLALSARAADEGFTPLFTADGPPKGWVVTEWNDLAKPAAKGVTWSVKDGVLTPGKLRGTWLVSEKEYTDFVLEFEIKLTERGNSGVALRTPMKGDPAFDGMELQVADFRYNTQAKDSELTGGIYRAIAPTKQVYKPTEWNTVRIELKGDRLKATINGELVQDVDLTKFDQPVKRHDGTDAPPVKDRPKKGHIGFQHLSRNNEPIQIKNARVKELK
;
A
#
# COMPACT_ATOMS: atom_id res chain seq x y z
N MET A 1 -5.37 14.94 64.57
CA MET A 1 -4.74 14.11 63.50
C MET A 1 -5.30 14.54 62.17
N ARG A 2 -4.49 15.26 61.38
CA ARG A 2 -4.85 15.71 60.01
C ARG A 2 -4.10 14.83 59.01
N THR A 3 -4.83 14.01 58.26
CA THR A 3 -4.27 13.19 57.21
C THR A 3 -4.07 14.02 55.93
N ALA A 4 -2.80 14.24 55.55
CA ALA A 4 -2.44 14.83 54.26
C ALA A 4 -2.59 13.79 53.15
N ARG A 5 -3.44 14.07 52.15
CA ARG A 5 -3.52 13.30 50.91
C ARG A 5 -2.45 13.85 49.97
N LEU A 6 -1.49 13.01 49.58
CA LEU A 6 -0.54 13.27 48.50
C LEU A 6 -1.26 13.07 47.18
N LEU A 7 -1.38 14.14 46.41
CA LEU A 7 -1.74 14.10 44.99
C LEU A 7 -0.46 13.82 44.19
N ALA A 8 -0.40 12.68 43.51
CA ALA A 8 0.68 12.33 42.62
C ALA A 8 0.46 12.98 41.23
N PRO A 9 1.52 13.38 40.51
CA PRO A 9 1.42 14.15 39.28
C PRO A 9 1.08 13.26 38.06
N ALA A 10 -0.15 13.36 37.56
CA ALA A 10 -0.61 12.71 36.34
C ALA A 10 -0.19 13.45 35.03
N THR A 11 0.62 14.52 35.13
CA THR A 11 0.83 15.45 34.04
C THR A 11 2.05 15.15 33.13
N LEU A 12 2.96 14.23 33.51
CA LEU A 12 4.17 13.97 32.72
C LEU A 12 3.97 12.93 31.60
N LEU A 13 2.97 12.04 31.69
CA LEU A 13 2.78 10.97 30.70
C LEU A 13 2.11 11.46 29.41
N ALA A 14 1.22 12.46 29.50
CA ALA A 14 0.52 13.01 28.34
C ALA A 14 1.41 13.85 27.41
N ALA A 15 2.39 14.54 27.97
CA ALA A 15 3.32 15.37 27.18
C ALA A 15 4.32 14.54 26.36
N SER A 16 4.79 13.41 26.89
CA SER A 16 5.71 12.51 26.17
C SER A 16 5.03 11.75 25.03
N LEU A 17 3.77 11.38 25.15
CA LEU A 17 2.99 10.75 24.08
C LEU A 17 2.68 11.74 22.94
N ALA A 18 2.38 13.01 23.25
CA ALA A 18 2.12 14.04 22.25
C ALA A 18 3.40 14.43 21.49
N LEU A 19 4.56 14.44 22.14
CA LEU A 19 5.85 14.72 21.49
C LEU A 19 6.27 13.57 20.55
N SER A 20 6.06 12.33 20.94
CA SER A 20 6.38 11.17 20.10
C SER A 20 5.45 11.04 18.89
N ALA A 21 4.17 11.37 19.03
CA ALA A 21 3.22 11.42 17.92
C ALA A 21 3.59 12.52 16.92
N ARG A 22 3.98 13.71 17.40
CA ARG A 22 4.39 14.84 16.54
C ARG A 22 5.68 14.54 15.76
N ALA A 23 6.65 13.90 16.38
CA ALA A 23 7.89 13.49 15.70
C ALA A 23 7.65 12.40 14.64
N ALA A 24 6.66 11.50 14.88
CA ALA A 24 6.26 10.49 13.92
C ALA A 24 5.53 11.08 12.69
N ASP A 25 4.89 12.24 12.84
CA ASP A 25 4.18 12.93 11.75
C ASP A 25 5.08 13.89 10.94
N GLU A 26 6.28 14.18 11.42
CA GLU A 26 7.17 15.13 10.75
C GLU A 26 7.59 14.65 9.36
N GLY A 27 7.32 15.48 8.36
CA GLY A 27 7.70 15.25 6.96
C GLY A 27 6.75 14.38 6.16
N PHE A 28 5.64 13.90 6.73
CA PHE A 28 4.59 13.24 5.97
C PHE A 28 3.64 14.24 5.30
N THR A 29 3.29 13.93 4.05
CA THR A 29 2.26 14.64 3.27
C THR A 29 1.05 13.72 3.10
N PRO A 30 -0.16 14.12 3.53
CA PRO A 30 -1.39 13.37 3.25
C PRO A 30 -1.64 13.27 1.74
N LEU A 31 -2.11 12.10 1.28
CA LEU A 31 -2.38 11.86 -0.14
C LEU A 31 -3.79 12.25 -0.57
N PHE A 32 -4.76 12.15 0.34
CA PHE A 32 -6.17 12.39 0.05
C PHE A 32 -6.74 13.36 1.10
N THR A 33 -6.84 14.64 0.73
CA THR A 33 -7.17 15.73 1.68
C THR A 33 -8.53 16.38 1.45
N ALA A 34 -9.22 16.04 0.34
CA ALA A 34 -10.51 16.64 -0.02
C ALA A 34 -11.44 15.58 -0.58
N ASP A 35 -12.73 15.74 -0.33
CA ASP A 35 -13.76 14.90 -0.91
C ASP A 35 -13.84 15.05 -2.42
N GLY A 36 -14.28 13.99 -3.10
CA GLY A 36 -14.40 13.91 -4.55
C GLY A 36 -13.26 13.12 -5.21
N PRO A 37 -13.09 13.27 -6.54
CA PRO A 37 -12.01 12.60 -7.28
C PRO A 37 -10.64 13.04 -6.76
N PRO A 38 -9.70 12.09 -6.52
CA PRO A 38 -8.37 12.43 -6.01
C PRO A 38 -7.57 13.28 -7.01
N LYS A 39 -7.18 14.49 -6.62
CA LYS A 39 -6.35 15.37 -7.47
C LYS A 39 -4.90 14.90 -7.49
N GLY A 40 -4.27 14.94 -8.67
CA GLY A 40 -2.90 14.47 -8.87
C GLY A 40 -2.79 12.94 -8.97
N TRP A 41 -3.93 12.28 -9.28
CA TRP A 41 -4.03 10.85 -9.50
C TRP A 41 -4.83 10.55 -10.77
N VAL A 42 -4.45 9.49 -11.47
CA VAL A 42 -5.12 9.01 -12.68
C VAL A 42 -5.66 7.60 -12.48
N VAL A 43 -6.78 7.29 -13.12
CA VAL A 43 -7.37 5.95 -13.08
C VAL A 43 -7.06 5.24 -14.39
N THR A 44 -6.44 4.06 -14.28
CA THR A 44 -5.96 3.28 -15.43
C THR A 44 -6.47 1.84 -15.38
N GLU A 45 -6.29 1.09 -16.47
CA GLU A 45 -6.52 -0.35 -16.47
C GLU A 45 -5.52 -1.08 -15.57
N TRP A 46 -5.92 -2.25 -15.07
CA TRP A 46 -5.13 -3.01 -14.08
C TRP A 46 -3.88 -3.68 -14.67
N ASN A 47 -3.91 -4.06 -15.95
CA ASN A 47 -2.82 -4.81 -16.61
C ASN A 47 -1.95 -3.95 -17.54
N ASP A 48 -2.33 -2.69 -17.74
CA ASP A 48 -1.53 -1.76 -18.55
C ASP A 48 -1.85 -0.31 -18.18
N LEU A 49 -0.95 0.33 -17.43
CA LEU A 49 -1.13 1.72 -17.01
C LEU A 49 -1.14 2.75 -18.14
N ALA A 50 -0.67 2.40 -19.35
CA ALA A 50 -0.79 3.26 -20.51
C ALA A 50 -2.25 3.38 -21.01
N LYS A 51 -3.13 2.48 -20.57
CA LYS A 51 -4.53 2.49 -20.96
C LYS A 51 -5.39 3.17 -19.92
N PRO A 52 -6.25 4.12 -20.31
CA PRO A 52 -7.21 4.70 -19.40
C PRO A 52 -8.21 3.63 -18.95
N ALA A 53 -8.70 3.77 -17.73
CA ALA A 53 -9.79 2.92 -17.26
C ALA A 53 -11.04 3.05 -18.14
N ALA A 54 -11.88 2.01 -18.14
CA ALA A 54 -13.15 2.01 -18.86
C ALA A 54 -14.04 3.20 -18.45
N LYS A 55 -14.86 3.69 -19.38
CA LYS A 55 -15.78 4.79 -19.11
C LYS A 55 -16.69 4.47 -17.93
N GLY A 56 -16.83 5.43 -17.01
CA GLY A 56 -17.67 5.28 -15.81
C GLY A 56 -16.97 4.65 -14.61
N VAL A 57 -15.71 4.24 -14.74
CA VAL A 57 -14.89 3.86 -13.59
C VAL A 57 -14.50 5.12 -12.82
N THR A 58 -14.67 5.07 -11.51
CA THR A 58 -14.38 6.20 -10.62
C THR A 58 -13.62 5.74 -9.38
N TRP A 59 -12.82 6.65 -8.84
CA TRP A 59 -12.29 6.59 -7.49
C TRP A 59 -12.66 7.90 -6.82
N SER A 60 -13.06 7.87 -5.56
CA SER A 60 -13.51 9.05 -4.84
C SER A 60 -13.13 8.97 -3.37
N VAL A 61 -12.84 10.12 -2.81
CA VAL A 61 -12.69 10.32 -1.37
C VAL A 61 -14.02 10.84 -0.81
N LYS A 62 -14.44 10.29 0.31
CA LYS A 62 -15.54 10.80 1.10
C LYS A 62 -15.23 10.63 2.58
N ASP A 63 -15.34 11.72 3.34
CA ASP A 63 -15.04 11.73 4.79
C ASP A 63 -13.64 11.13 5.12
N GLY A 64 -12.64 11.45 4.27
CA GLY A 64 -11.27 10.97 4.42
C GLY A 64 -11.04 9.51 4.02
N VAL A 65 -12.05 8.81 3.49
CA VAL A 65 -11.95 7.42 3.01
C VAL A 65 -11.97 7.40 1.49
N LEU A 66 -10.91 6.89 0.89
CA LEU A 66 -10.82 6.64 -0.55
C LEU A 66 -11.48 5.30 -0.87
N THR A 67 -12.36 5.30 -1.86
CA THR A 67 -13.03 4.09 -2.38
C THR A 67 -13.07 4.10 -3.90
N PRO A 68 -12.84 2.96 -4.58
CA PRO A 68 -13.16 2.82 -5.99
C PRO A 68 -14.68 2.72 -6.18
N GLY A 69 -15.14 3.00 -7.39
CA GLY A 69 -16.49 2.66 -7.82
C GLY A 69 -16.69 1.13 -7.94
N LYS A 70 -17.86 0.72 -8.42
CA LYS A 70 -18.22 -0.72 -8.49
C LYS A 70 -17.41 -1.54 -9.50
N LEU A 71 -16.84 -0.91 -10.52
CA LEU A 71 -16.12 -1.63 -11.58
C LEU A 71 -14.70 -1.97 -11.14
N ARG A 72 -14.38 -3.24 -11.14
CA ARG A 72 -13.04 -3.78 -10.85
C ARG A 72 -12.08 -3.64 -12.04
N GLY A 73 -10.82 -3.97 -11.81
CA GLY A 73 -9.80 -4.03 -12.86
C GLY A 73 -9.17 -2.65 -13.11
N THR A 74 -8.83 -1.94 -12.04
CA THR A 74 -8.25 -0.60 -12.13
C THR A 74 -7.14 -0.36 -11.12
N TRP A 75 -6.26 0.57 -11.47
CA TRP A 75 -5.35 1.25 -10.57
C TRP A 75 -5.73 2.72 -10.45
N LEU A 76 -5.59 3.27 -9.26
CA LEU A 76 -5.47 4.69 -9.01
C LEU A 76 -3.98 4.99 -8.84
N VAL A 77 -3.36 5.75 -9.75
CA VAL A 77 -1.91 5.96 -9.82
C VAL A 77 -1.58 7.43 -9.63
N SER A 78 -0.58 7.75 -8.83
CA SER A 78 -0.11 9.12 -8.63
C SER A 78 0.50 9.69 -9.91
N GLU A 79 0.21 10.96 -10.24
CA GLU A 79 0.91 11.68 -11.31
C GLU A 79 2.36 11.98 -10.92
N LYS A 80 2.62 12.14 -9.62
CA LYS A 80 3.95 12.34 -9.07
C LYS A 80 4.71 11.02 -9.01
N GLU A 81 6.01 11.07 -9.34
CA GLU A 81 6.95 9.98 -9.15
C GLU A 81 7.69 10.10 -7.82
N TYR A 82 8.07 8.94 -7.28
CA TYR A 82 8.81 8.80 -6.03
C TYR A 82 10.03 7.89 -6.23
N THR A 83 11.13 8.23 -5.58
CA THR A 83 12.37 7.42 -5.55
C THR A 83 12.47 6.69 -4.22
N ASP A 84 12.81 7.40 -3.16
CA ASP A 84 12.94 6.89 -1.81
C ASP A 84 11.82 7.47 -0.95
N PHE A 85 11.05 6.63 -0.30
CA PHE A 85 9.88 7.09 0.44
C PHE A 85 9.46 6.14 1.55
N VAL A 86 8.67 6.69 2.47
CA VAL A 86 7.81 5.93 3.37
C VAL A 86 6.37 6.21 2.99
N LEU A 87 5.60 5.16 2.74
CA LEU A 87 4.15 5.21 2.51
C LEU A 87 3.44 4.55 3.68
N GLU A 88 2.47 5.25 4.26
CA GLU A 88 1.61 4.73 5.32
C GLU A 88 0.14 4.89 4.94
N PHE A 89 -0.66 3.89 5.27
CA PHE A 89 -2.11 3.93 5.08
C PHE A 89 -2.80 2.84 5.91
N GLU A 90 -4.11 2.93 6.01
CA GLU A 90 -4.96 1.84 6.47
C GLU A 90 -5.82 1.35 5.32
N ILE A 91 -5.96 0.05 5.20
CA ILE A 91 -6.77 -0.60 4.17
C ILE A 91 -7.72 -1.62 4.76
N LYS A 92 -8.94 -1.64 4.23
CA LYS A 92 -9.95 -2.64 4.55
C LYS A 92 -10.45 -3.27 3.27
N LEU A 93 -10.35 -4.58 3.18
CA LEU A 93 -10.94 -5.38 2.11
C LEU A 93 -12.24 -5.99 2.59
N THR A 94 -13.15 -6.22 1.67
CA THR A 94 -14.31 -7.08 1.87
C THR A 94 -13.90 -8.54 1.76
N GLU A 95 -14.81 -9.45 2.04
CA GLU A 95 -14.55 -10.88 1.82
C GLU A 95 -14.21 -11.15 0.35
N ARG A 96 -13.13 -11.90 0.11
CA ARG A 96 -12.56 -12.15 -1.23
C ARG A 96 -12.11 -10.86 -1.95
N GLY A 97 -11.81 -9.82 -1.17
CA GLY A 97 -11.23 -8.59 -1.72
C GLY A 97 -9.83 -8.82 -2.26
N ASN A 98 -9.48 -8.09 -3.31
CA ASN A 98 -8.13 -8.05 -3.86
C ASN A 98 -7.76 -6.62 -4.22
N SER A 99 -6.62 -6.22 -3.72
CA SER A 99 -5.97 -4.95 -3.91
C SER A 99 -4.46 -5.18 -3.98
N GLY A 100 -3.72 -4.12 -4.26
CA GLY A 100 -2.27 -4.09 -4.24
C GLY A 100 -1.79 -2.66 -4.16
N VAL A 101 -0.52 -2.49 -3.82
CA VAL A 101 0.15 -1.20 -3.81
C VAL A 101 1.28 -1.22 -4.82
N ALA A 102 1.12 -0.45 -5.90
CA ALA A 102 2.17 -0.25 -6.88
C ALA A 102 3.27 0.63 -6.31
N LEU A 103 4.52 0.22 -6.48
CA LEU A 103 5.72 0.87 -5.98
C LEU A 103 6.69 1.12 -7.12
N ARG A 104 7.09 2.39 -7.32
CA ARG A 104 8.01 2.81 -8.38
C ARG A 104 7.62 2.29 -9.77
N THR A 105 6.31 2.22 -10.06
CA THR A 105 5.83 1.70 -11.33
C THR A 105 5.96 2.75 -12.44
N PRO A 106 6.32 2.37 -13.69
CA PRO A 106 6.21 3.27 -14.83
C PRO A 106 4.75 3.45 -15.23
N MET A 107 4.39 4.55 -15.93
CA MET A 107 3.03 4.77 -16.46
C MET A 107 2.76 3.94 -17.73
N LYS A 108 3.14 2.67 -17.71
CA LYS A 108 2.89 1.69 -18.77
C LYS A 108 3.05 0.27 -18.22
N GLY A 109 2.43 -0.69 -18.89
CA GLY A 109 2.51 -2.10 -18.53
C GLY A 109 1.80 -2.41 -17.20
N ASP A 110 2.04 -3.60 -16.69
CA ASP A 110 1.43 -4.11 -15.46
C ASP A 110 2.30 -3.77 -14.24
N PRO A 111 1.81 -2.99 -13.28
CA PRO A 111 2.56 -2.61 -12.08
C PRO A 111 3.18 -3.77 -11.31
N ALA A 112 2.53 -4.92 -11.29
CA ALA A 112 3.03 -6.11 -10.59
C ALA A 112 4.35 -6.64 -11.17
N PHE A 113 4.63 -6.32 -12.44
CA PHE A 113 5.77 -6.87 -13.19
C PHE A 113 6.72 -5.82 -13.74
N ASP A 114 6.19 -4.66 -14.15
CA ASP A 114 7.00 -3.57 -14.73
C ASP A 114 7.42 -2.53 -13.67
N GLY A 115 6.77 -2.54 -12.52
CA GLY A 115 7.16 -1.93 -11.25
C GLY A 115 7.31 -3.01 -10.19
N MET A 116 6.82 -2.74 -8.99
CA MET A 116 6.63 -3.72 -7.93
C MET A 116 5.22 -3.56 -7.36
N GLU A 117 4.59 -4.67 -6.99
CA GLU A 117 3.32 -4.65 -6.25
C GLU A 117 3.51 -5.30 -4.88
N LEU A 118 3.26 -4.54 -3.81
CA LEU A 118 2.99 -5.13 -2.51
C LEU A 118 1.55 -5.63 -2.50
N GLN A 119 1.37 -6.94 -2.45
CA GLN A 119 0.05 -7.57 -2.48
C GLN A 119 -0.75 -7.29 -1.21
N VAL A 120 -2.05 -7.00 -1.38
CA VAL A 120 -3.03 -6.89 -0.30
C VAL A 120 -4.30 -7.63 -0.74
N ALA A 121 -4.43 -8.89 -0.38
CA ALA A 121 -5.55 -9.72 -0.79
C ALA A 121 -6.08 -10.55 0.37
N ASP A 122 -7.40 -10.71 0.42
CA ASP A 122 -8.01 -11.71 1.29
C ASP A 122 -7.64 -13.11 0.76
N PHE A 123 -7.17 -13.99 1.64
CA PHE A 123 -6.72 -15.34 1.25
C PHE A 123 -7.83 -16.18 0.58
N ARG A 124 -9.11 -15.83 0.79
CA ARG A 124 -10.25 -16.45 0.14
C ARG A 124 -10.47 -15.97 -1.31
N TYR A 125 -9.77 -14.94 -1.76
CA TYR A 125 -9.80 -14.50 -3.15
C TYR A 125 -9.26 -15.57 -4.09
N ASN A 126 -8.14 -16.20 -3.70
CA ASN A 126 -7.53 -17.31 -4.42
C ASN A 126 -6.95 -18.32 -3.42
N THR A 127 -7.68 -19.43 -3.21
CA THR A 127 -7.28 -20.49 -2.27
C THR A 127 -6.07 -21.31 -2.74
N GLN A 128 -5.62 -21.10 -3.98
CA GLN A 128 -4.43 -21.72 -4.57
C GLN A 128 -3.27 -20.72 -4.70
N ALA A 129 -3.38 -19.54 -4.08
CA ALA A 129 -2.34 -18.53 -4.10
C ALA A 129 -1.05 -19.08 -3.48
N LYS A 130 0.08 -18.76 -4.12
CA LYS A 130 1.40 -19.00 -3.54
C LYS A 130 1.67 -17.96 -2.45
N ASP A 131 2.61 -18.23 -1.56
CA ASP A 131 2.93 -17.32 -0.45
C ASP A 131 3.27 -15.90 -0.93
N SER A 132 3.96 -15.76 -2.07
CA SER A 132 4.27 -14.44 -2.67
C SER A 132 3.06 -13.73 -3.30
N GLU A 133 1.91 -14.39 -3.41
CA GLU A 133 0.65 -13.83 -3.89
C GLU A 133 -0.31 -13.51 -2.73
N LEU A 134 0.15 -13.65 -1.48
CA LEU A 134 -0.58 -13.31 -0.27
C LEU A 134 -0.20 -11.92 0.25
N THR A 135 -1.03 -11.37 1.13
CA THR A 135 -0.82 -10.04 1.70
C THR A 135 0.57 -9.86 2.30
N GLY A 136 1.27 -8.80 1.89
CA GLY A 136 2.64 -8.50 2.29
C GLY A 136 3.71 -9.08 1.34
N GLY A 137 3.34 -9.93 0.38
CA GLY A 137 4.26 -10.41 -0.65
C GLY A 137 4.57 -9.32 -1.69
N ILE A 138 5.77 -9.35 -2.27
CA ILE A 138 6.04 -8.70 -3.55
C ILE A 138 5.57 -9.68 -4.61
N TYR A 139 4.50 -9.29 -5.31
CA TYR A 139 3.68 -10.19 -6.11
C TYR A 139 4.50 -11.13 -6.99
N ARG A 140 4.29 -12.45 -6.81
CA ARG A 140 4.98 -13.56 -7.46
C ARG A 140 6.49 -13.61 -7.30
N ALA A 141 7.12 -12.63 -6.64
CA ALA A 141 8.58 -12.56 -6.51
C ALA A 141 9.08 -12.91 -5.11
N ILE A 142 8.50 -12.34 -4.06
CA ILE A 142 9.02 -12.47 -2.70
C ILE A 142 7.86 -12.73 -1.75
N ALA A 143 7.90 -13.86 -1.05
CA ALA A 143 6.91 -14.17 -0.03
C ALA A 143 7.11 -13.31 1.23
N PRO A 144 6.05 -12.95 1.96
CA PRO A 144 6.17 -12.34 3.28
C PRO A 144 6.68 -13.36 4.29
N THR A 145 7.37 -12.90 5.32
CA THR A 145 7.91 -13.78 6.38
C THR A 145 6.82 -14.36 7.28
N LYS A 146 5.65 -13.75 7.30
CA LYS A 146 4.47 -14.18 8.08
C LYS A 146 3.18 -13.56 7.53
N GLN A 147 2.05 -14.18 7.83
CA GLN A 147 0.72 -13.65 7.54
C GLN A 147 0.12 -13.01 8.79
N VAL A 148 -0.21 -11.73 8.68
CA VAL A 148 -0.76 -10.92 9.78
C VAL A 148 -2.00 -10.13 9.34
N TYR A 149 -2.47 -10.37 8.12
CA TYR A 149 -3.67 -9.74 7.57
C TYR A 149 -4.92 -10.17 8.37
N LYS A 150 -5.75 -9.19 8.72
CA LYS A 150 -7.02 -9.39 9.41
C LYS A 150 -8.17 -9.24 8.42
N PRO A 151 -8.86 -10.34 8.07
CA PRO A 151 -9.94 -10.31 7.10
C PRO A 151 -11.06 -9.36 7.51
N THR A 152 -11.54 -8.56 6.56
CA THR A 152 -12.65 -7.59 6.71
C THR A 152 -12.46 -6.50 7.78
N GLU A 153 -11.30 -6.44 8.38
CA GLU A 153 -10.92 -5.39 9.34
C GLU A 153 -10.03 -4.33 8.68
N TRP A 154 -9.84 -3.21 9.36
CA TRP A 154 -8.81 -2.24 9.01
C TRP A 154 -7.43 -2.82 9.31
N ASN A 155 -6.56 -2.81 8.31
CA ASN A 155 -5.17 -3.22 8.42
C ASN A 155 -4.28 -2.00 8.20
N THR A 156 -3.36 -1.75 9.13
CA THR A 156 -2.34 -0.72 8.96
C THR A 156 -1.21 -1.25 8.09
N VAL A 157 -0.73 -0.44 7.16
CA VAL A 157 0.39 -0.77 6.27
C VAL A 157 1.39 0.36 6.29
N ARG A 158 2.66 0.03 6.48
CA ARG A 158 3.81 0.91 6.32
C ARG A 158 4.80 0.27 5.37
N ILE A 159 5.17 0.99 4.32
CA ILE A 159 6.17 0.58 3.34
C ILE A 159 7.30 1.60 3.37
N GLU A 160 8.52 1.16 3.57
CA GLU A 160 9.72 1.97 3.42
C GLU A 160 10.54 1.42 2.27
N LEU A 161 10.82 2.27 1.29
CA LEU A 161 11.62 1.93 0.12
C LEU A 161 12.74 2.97 0.00
N LYS A 162 13.98 2.54 0.31
CA LYS A 162 15.18 3.38 0.27
C LYS A 162 16.30 2.68 -0.49
N GLY A 163 16.74 3.28 -1.60
CA GLY A 163 17.66 2.60 -2.52
C GLY A 163 17.10 1.25 -2.95
N ASP A 164 17.84 0.20 -2.67
CA ASP A 164 17.46 -1.19 -2.93
C ASP A 164 16.90 -1.93 -1.71
N ARG A 165 16.67 -1.23 -0.60
CA ARG A 165 16.07 -1.83 0.59
C ARG A 165 14.58 -1.58 0.64
N LEU A 166 13.80 -2.67 0.74
CA LEU A 166 12.37 -2.61 0.97
C LEU A 166 12.03 -3.20 2.34
N LYS A 167 11.28 -2.42 3.14
CA LYS A 167 10.66 -2.89 4.39
C LYS A 167 9.16 -2.70 4.31
N ALA A 168 8.41 -3.70 4.74
CA ALA A 168 6.96 -3.59 4.90
C ALA A 168 6.53 -4.10 6.26
N THR A 169 5.70 -3.30 6.92
CA THR A 169 5.10 -3.62 8.22
C THR A 169 3.59 -3.60 8.06
N ILE A 170 2.91 -4.65 8.50
CA ILE A 170 1.46 -4.77 8.45
C ILE A 170 0.96 -5.06 9.88
N ASN A 171 0.01 -4.28 10.37
CA ASN A 171 -0.53 -4.40 11.74
C ASN A 171 0.55 -4.36 12.83
N GLY A 172 1.61 -3.56 12.61
CA GLY A 172 2.73 -3.44 13.54
C GLY A 172 3.80 -4.53 13.40
N GLU A 173 3.60 -5.54 12.55
CA GLU A 173 4.49 -6.67 12.36
C GLU A 173 5.31 -6.51 11.07
N LEU A 174 6.64 -6.64 11.16
CA LEU A 174 7.54 -6.62 10.01
C LEU A 174 7.34 -7.91 9.19
N VAL A 175 6.87 -7.75 7.94
CA VAL A 175 6.58 -8.86 7.02
C VAL A 175 7.57 -8.93 5.86
N GLN A 176 8.26 -7.81 5.55
CA GLN A 176 9.34 -7.73 4.57
C GLN A 176 10.49 -6.90 5.14
N ASP A 177 11.72 -7.36 4.97
CA ASP A 177 12.95 -6.59 5.16
C ASP A 177 14.01 -7.14 4.21
N VAL A 178 13.97 -6.71 2.94
CA VAL A 178 14.71 -7.34 1.86
C VAL A 178 15.61 -6.37 1.10
N ASP A 179 16.72 -6.90 0.64
CA ASP A 179 17.62 -6.29 -0.33
C ASP A 179 17.19 -6.76 -1.72
N LEU A 180 16.61 -5.86 -2.51
CA LEU A 180 16.05 -6.16 -3.83
C LEU A 180 17.10 -6.62 -4.83
N THR A 181 18.39 -6.31 -4.62
CA THR A 181 19.49 -6.77 -5.49
C THR A 181 19.70 -8.28 -5.45
N LYS A 182 19.16 -8.96 -4.43
CA LYS A 182 19.25 -10.41 -4.28
C LYS A 182 18.24 -11.19 -5.12
N PHE A 183 17.27 -10.51 -5.75
CA PHE A 183 16.21 -11.15 -6.52
C PHE A 183 16.47 -10.97 -8.03
N ASP A 184 17.37 -11.81 -8.54
CA ASP A 184 17.89 -11.75 -9.91
C ASP A 184 17.23 -12.74 -10.89
N GLN A 185 16.24 -13.51 -10.41
CA GLN A 185 15.49 -14.42 -11.27
C GLN A 185 14.27 -13.73 -11.87
N PRO A 186 13.95 -13.97 -13.16
CA PRO A 186 12.73 -13.47 -13.78
C PRO A 186 11.48 -14.08 -13.12
N VAL A 187 10.40 -13.32 -13.14
CA VAL A 187 9.11 -13.73 -12.63
C VAL A 187 8.14 -13.94 -13.80
N LYS A 188 7.35 -15.01 -13.78
CA LYS A 188 6.36 -15.26 -14.83
C LYS A 188 5.18 -14.32 -14.72
N ARG A 189 4.87 -13.59 -15.81
CA ARG A 189 3.63 -12.82 -15.98
C ARG A 189 2.41 -13.73 -16.06
N HIS A 190 1.23 -13.15 -16.11
CA HIS A 190 -0.03 -13.90 -16.24
C HIS A 190 -0.16 -14.66 -17.56
N ASP A 191 0.47 -14.17 -18.61
CA ASP A 191 0.50 -14.79 -19.95
C ASP A 191 1.64 -15.82 -20.14
N GLY A 192 2.43 -16.07 -19.07
CA GLY A 192 3.55 -17.00 -19.07
C GLY A 192 4.88 -16.42 -19.56
N THR A 193 4.91 -15.20 -20.07
CA THR A 193 6.16 -14.51 -20.44
C THR A 193 6.96 -14.09 -19.21
N ASP A 194 8.25 -13.81 -19.40
CA ASP A 194 9.12 -13.37 -18.32
C ASP A 194 9.03 -11.85 -18.09
N ALA A 195 8.83 -11.47 -16.84
CA ALA A 195 9.03 -10.11 -16.38
C ALA A 195 10.49 -9.91 -15.94
N PRO A 196 11.01 -8.67 -15.96
CA PRO A 196 12.33 -8.40 -15.42
C PRO A 196 12.47 -8.88 -13.97
N PRO A 197 13.66 -9.38 -13.58
CA PRO A 197 13.99 -9.61 -12.19
C PRO A 197 13.73 -8.37 -11.33
N VAL A 198 13.41 -8.56 -10.05
CA VAL A 198 13.09 -7.44 -9.15
C VAL A 198 14.26 -6.44 -9.07
N LYS A 199 15.50 -6.93 -9.08
CA LYS A 199 16.71 -6.08 -9.04
C LYS A 199 16.81 -5.09 -10.21
N ASP A 200 16.24 -5.44 -11.36
CA ASP A 200 16.32 -4.67 -12.60
C ASP A 200 15.09 -3.76 -12.84
N ARG A 201 14.13 -3.78 -11.91
CA ARG A 201 12.93 -2.94 -11.98
C ARG A 201 13.23 -1.48 -11.62
N PRO A 202 12.36 -0.51 -12.02
CA PRO A 202 12.62 0.90 -11.84
C PRO A 202 12.94 1.30 -10.41
N LYS A 203 13.90 2.21 -10.24
CA LYS A 203 14.27 2.81 -8.95
C LYS A 203 13.51 4.10 -8.64
N LYS A 204 12.74 4.59 -9.61
CA LYS A 204 11.87 5.75 -9.53
C LYS A 204 10.60 5.48 -10.35
N GLY A 205 9.46 5.95 -9.87
CA GLY A 205 8.19 5.82 -10.54
C GLY A 205 7.02 6.13 -9.63
N HIS A 206 5.85 5.72 -10.01
CA HIS A 206 4.59 6.11 -9.40
C HIS A 206 4.18 5.17 -8.26
N ILE A 207 3.35 5.68 -7.34
CA ILE A 207 2.62 4.91 -6.34
C ILE A 207 1.20 4.68 -6.87
N GLY A 208 0.65 3.49 -6.66
CA GLY A 208 -0.73 3.19 -7.04
C GLY A 208 -1.46 2.30 -6.04
N PHE A 209 -2.80 2.36 -6.08
CA PHE A 209 -3.70 1.48 -5.33
C PHE A 209 -4.59 0.73 -6.30
N GLN A 210 -4.69 -0.60 -6.13
CA GLN A 210 -5.44 -1.47 -7.03
C GLN A 210 -6.86 -1.74 -6.52
N HIS A 211 -7.81 -1.88 -7.46
CA HIS A 211 -9.11 -2.49 -7.21
C HIS A 211 -9.33 -3.68 -8.15
N LEU A 212 -9.24 -4.89 -7.59
CA LEU A 212 -9.38 -6.14 -8.35
C LEU A 212 -10.30 -7.15 -7.65
N SER A 213 -11.08 -6.74 -6.65
CA SER A 213 -12.01 -7.60 -5.91
C SER A 213 -13.04 -8.26 -6.82
N ARG A 214 -13.35 -9.55 -6.59
CA ARG A 214 -14.23 -10.31 -7.51
C ARG A 214 -15.71 -9.94 -7.41
N ASN A 215 -16.17 -9.49 -6.26
CA ASN A 215 -17.59 -9.25 -5.99
C ASN A 215 -18.04 -7.82 -6.31
N ASN A 216 -17.23 -7.03 -7.06
CA ASN A 216 -17.45 -5.59 -7.28
C ASN A 216 -17.60 -4.81 -5.97
N GLU A 217 -17.19 -5.38 -4.85
CA GLU A 217 -17.20 -4.72 -3.56
C GLU A 217 -15.97 -3.85 -3.42
N PRO A 218 -16.14 -2.58 -3.07
CA PRO A 218 -15.04 -1.65 -3.01
C PRO A 218 -14.11 -2.00 -1.84
N ILE A 219 -12.83 -1.79 -2.07
CA ILE A 219 -11.85 -1.66 -1.00
C ILE A 219 -12.01 -0.27 -0.36
N GLN A 220 -11.50 -0.10 0.84
CA GLN A 220 -11.50 1.19 1.53
C GLN A 220 -10.06 1.50 1.98
N ILE A 221 -9.62 2.75 1.73
CA ILE A 221 -8.29 3.23 2.16
C ILE A 221 -8.49 4.55 2.91
N LYS A 222 -7.82 4.72 4.03
CA LYS A 222 -7.80 5.97 4.81
C LYS A 222 -6.43 6.25 5.39
N ASN A 223 -6.24 7.45 5.92
CA ASN A 223 -5.00 7.90 6.56
C ASN A 223 -3.75 7.69 5.67
N ALA A 224 -3.94 7.70 4.33
CA ALA A 224 -2.85 7.53 3.39
C ALA A 224 -1.96 8.77 3.36
N ARG A 225 -0.66 8.56 3.60
CA ARG A 225 0.34 9.62 3.64
C ARG A 225 1.71 9.12 3.18
N VAL A 226 2.49 10.00 2.61
CA VAL A 226 3.83 9.69 2.10
C VAL A 226 4.87 10.66 2.65
N LYS A 227 6.06 10.15 2.93
CA LYS A 227 7.25 10.92 3.27
C LYS A 227 8.36 10.58 2.29
N GLU A 228 8.84 11.57 1.55
CA GLU A 228 10.03 11.39 0.71
C GLU A 228 11.28 11.39 1.60
N LEU A 229 12.16 10.43 1.34
CA LEU A 229 13.42 10.28 2.04
C LEU A 229 14.54 10.98 1.24
N LYS A 230 15.46 11.58 1.96
CA LYS A 230 16.66 12.23 1.40
C LYS A 230 17.85 11.26 1.46
#